data_a1c56f2b0cdca322f888f5f41bba240a
#
_entry.id   a1c56f2b0cdca322f888f5f41bba240a
#
_cell.length_a   1.000
_cell.length_b   1.000
_cell.length_c   1.000
_cell.angle_alpha   90.00
_cell.angle_beta   90.00
_cell.angle_gamma   90.00
#
_symmetry.space_group_name_H-M   'P 1'
#
loop_
_entity.id
_entity.type
_entity.pdbx_description
1 polymer ?
#
loop_
_entity_poly.entity_id
_entity_poly.type
_entity_poly.pdbx_seq_one_letter_code
_entity_poly.pdbx_strand_id
1 'polypeptide(L)'
;MDIQQIVQRQHDYFATGATLDVKGRLAALDRLRAAIEKYEGEINAALKADLNKSPFETYMCEVGLVLNELSYIRKRTRRWARDKRVPTPLSQFKSVSFRHPEPYGVVLVMAPWNYPFMLAMEPVVGAIAAGNCVVMKPSAYSPATSAVMAKLVAETFDPRFFTVVEGGRAENQALLDQKFDYIFFTGGTTVAREVMAKAAKHLTPVSLELGGKSPCIVDETANIKVAAKRLAFGKFLNAGQTCEAPDYLFVHESVRDELVAELEKNVRAFFGEDPLACPDYVKIINDKHYQRIQGLIAGEHAVFGGQARDGRIAPTLLDGITGDSPIMQEEIFGPVLPMMTFEDLDQVIAFITSRPKPLALYLFTTDHDTERTVLERVSFGGGCVNDTIIHLATPYMPFGGVGNSGMGGYHGKYSFDTFTHYKSVLKKANWLDLPMRYQPYTDGNFKLLKMFLK
;
A
#
# COMPACT_ATOMS: atom_id res chain seq x y z
N MET A 1 10.11 -27.29 4.83
CA MET A 1 9.09 -26.76 5.78
C MET A 1 7.73 -27.18 5.26
N ASP A 2 6.89 -27.80 6.09
CA ASP A 2 5.54 -28.22 5.66
C ASP A 2 4.57 -27.03 5.85
N ILE A 3 4.27 -26.36 4.74
CA ILE A 3 3.41 -25.17 4.72
C ILE A 3 1.99 -25.51 5.16
N GLN A 4 1.46 -26.68 4.78
CA GLN A 4 0.14 -27.12 5.20
C GLN A 4 0.05 -27.26 6.73
N GLN A 5 1.07 -27.85 7.36
CA GLN A 5 1.10 -27.96 8.83
C GLN A 5 1.22 -26.61 9.52
N ILE A 6 1.98 -25.65 8.95
CA ILE A 6 2.05 -24.30 9.49
C ILE A 6 0.68 -23.65 9.54
N VAL A 7 -0.04 -23.65 8.42
CA VAL A 7 -1.36 -23.02 8.31
C VAL A 7 -2.37 -23.74 9.21
N GLN A 8 -2.35 -25.07 9.23
CA GLN A 8 -3.24 -25.84 10.12
C GLN A 8 -3.02 -25.52 11.60
N ARG A 9 -1.77 -25.45 12.07
CA ARG A 9 -1.45 -25.10 13.46
C ARG A 9 -1.91 -23.70 13.83
N GLN A 10 -1.91 -22.75 12.89
CA GLN A 10 -2.46 -21.40 13.12
C GLN A 10 -3.98 -21.42 13.22
N HIS A 11 -4.67 -22.19 12.37
CA HIS A 11 -6.13 -22.39 12.51
C HIS A 11 -6.50 -23.04 13.86
N ASP A 12 -5.77 -24.08 14.26
CA ASP A 12 -5.99 -24.74 15.56
C ASP A 12 -5.77 -23.78 16.72
N TYR A 13 -4.73 -22.94 16.65
CA TYR A 13 -4.45 -21.95 17.69
C TYR A 13 -5.52 -20.84 17.71
N PHE A 14 -5.93 -20.34 16.55
CA PHE A 14 -7.00 -19.36 16.43
C PHE A 14 -8.32 -19.90 17.02
N ALA A 15 -8.66 -21.15 16.75
CA ALA A 15 -9.87 -21.81 17.25
C ALA A 15 -9.93 -21.91 18.80
N THR A 16 -8.78 -21.82 19.49
CA THR A 16 -8.77 -21.75 20.96
C THR A 16 -9.29 -20.43 21.52
N GLY A 17 -9.47 -19.39 20.68
CA GLY A 17 -9.85 -18.04 21.12
C GLY A 17 -8.70 -17.24 21.75
N ALA A 18 -7.45 -17.73 21.71
CA ALA A 18 -6.30 -17.09 22.36
C ALA A 18 -6.02 -15.65 21.87
N THR A 19 -6.44 -15.31 20.63
CA THR A 19 -6.25 -13.98 20.03
C THR A 19 -7.41 -13.01 20.30
N LEU A 20 -8.50 -13.46 20.92
CA LEU A 20 -9.69 -12.64 21.13
C LEU A 20 -9.51 -11.59 22.21
N ASP A 21 -8.67 -11.86 23.23
CA ASP A 21 -8.42 -10.89 24.31
C ASP A 21 -7.63 -9.68 23.79
N VAL A 22 -8.23 -8.50 23.92
CA VAL A 22 -7.63 -7.24 23.50
C VAL A 22 -6.34 -6.90 24.27
N LYS A 23 -6.22 -7.33 25.54
CA LYS A 23 -4.96 -7.13 26.30
C LYS A 23 -3.83 -7.96 25.70
N GLY A 24 -4.12 -9.18 25.27
CA GLY A 24 -3.17 -10.04 24.56
C GLY A 24 -2.69 -9.41 23.24
N ARG A 25 -3.61 -8.82 22.45
CA ARG A 25 -3.28 -8.10 21.21
C ARG A 25 -2.37 -6.89 21.48
N LEU A 26 -2.67 -6.08 22.49
CA LEU A 26 -1.86 -4.93 22.88
C LEU A 26 -0.45 -5.37 23.33
N ALA A 27 -0.36 -6.44 24.13
CA ALA A 27 0.93 -6.99 24.53
C ALA A 27 1.73 -7.54 23.36
N ALA A 28 1.07 -8.13 22.35
CA ALA A 28 1.73 -8.57 21.11
C ALA A 28 2.28 -7.39 20.31
N LEU A 29 1.54 -6.29 20.17
CA LEU A 29 2.02 -5.06 19.54
C LEU A 29 3.20 -4.43 20.30
N ASP A 30 3.17 -4.44 21.64
CA ASP A 30 4.28 -3.95 22.46
C ASP A 30 5.55 -4.81 22.30
N ARG A 31 5.41 -6.16 22.23
CA ARG A 31 6.54 -7.06 21.92
C ARG A 31 7.09 -6.83 20.52
N LEU A 32 6.22 -6.62 19.52
CA LEU A 32 6.65 -6.31 18.15
C LEU A 32 7.49 -5.03 18.11
N ARG A 33 7.02 -3.96 18.78
CA ARG A 33 7.77 -2.71 18.91
C ARG A 33 9.16 -2.95 19.50
N ALA A 34 9.24 -3.60 20.66
CA ALA A 34 10.50 -3.85 21.33
C ALA A 34 11.45 -4.72 20.48
N ALA A 35 10.90 -5.66 19.71
CA ALA A 35 11.67 -6.46 18.78
C ALA A 35 12.23 -5.62 17.62
N ILE A 36 11.43 -4.75 17.01
CA ILE A 36 11.87 -3.84 15.94
C ILE A 36 13.00 -2.95 16.45
N GLU A 37 12.82 -2.32 17.62
CA GLU A 37 13.82 -1.45 18.24
C GLU A 37 15.12 -2.23 18.58
N LYS A 38 15.01 -3.47 19.08
CA LYS A 38 16.17 -4.37 19.34
C LYS A 38 16.95 -4.70 18.07
N TYR A 39 16.24 -4.96 16.98
CA TYR A 39 16.81 -5.43 15.71
C TYR A 39 17.14 -4.31 14.71
N GLU A 40 16.96 -3.05 15.05
CA GLU A 40 17.14 -1.90 14.13
C GLU A 40 18.50 -1.92 13.43
N GLY A 41 19.57 -2.24 14.16
CA GLY A 41 20.92 -2.36 13.58
C GLY A 41 21.05 -3.47 12.53
N GLU A 42 20.42 -4.64 12.77
CA GLU A 42 20.43 -5.74 11.80
C GLU A 42 19.51 -5.43 10.59
N ILE A 43 18.38 -4.75 10.81
CA ILE A 43 17.50 -4.29 9.74
C ILE A 43 18.23 -3.30 8.83
N ASN A 44 18.93 -2.32 9.40
CA ASN A 44 19.78 -1.38 8.65
C ASN A 44 20.83 -2.08 7.81
N ALA A 45 21.54 -3.05 8.38
CA ALA A 45 22.56 -3.83 7.67
C ALA A 45 21.94 -4.65 6.53
N ALA A 46 20.78 -5.25 6.74
CA ALA A 46 20.07 -6.03 5.75
C ALA A 46 19.59 -5.19 4.56
N LEU A 47 18.98 -4.05 4.82
CA LEU A 47 18.53 -3.12 3.78
C LEU A 47 19.70 -2.49 3.00
N LYS A 48 20.83 -2.27 3.67
CA LYS A 48 22.09 -1.89 3.01
C LYS A 48 22.59 -3.00 2.07
N ALA A 49 22.53 -4.25 2.49
CA ALA A 49 22.95 -5.40 1.69
C ALA A 49 22.04 -5.62 0.48
N ASP A 50 20.72 -5.58 0.67
CA ASP A 50 19.73 -5.84 -0.39
C ASP A 50 19.65 -4.69 -1.40
N LEU A 51 19.53 -3.44 -0.95
CA LEU A 51 19.20 -2.27 -1.76
C LEU A 51 20.23 -1.14 -1.73
N ASN A 52 21.25 -1.23 -0.89
CA ASN A 52 22.17 -0.13 -0.58
C ASN A 52 21.50 1.07 0.12
N LYS A 53 20.37 0.86 0.81
CA LYS A 53 19.72 1.94 1.57
C LYS A 53 20.62 2.41 2.71
N SER A 54 20.71 3.73 2.88
CA SER A 54 21.37 4.33 4.03
C SER A 54 20.54 4.14 5.31
N PRO A 55 21.14 4.21 6.51
CA PRO A 55 20.39 4.18 7.77
C PRO A 55 19.33 5.30 7.86
N PHE A 56 19.61 6.47 7.27
CA PHE A 56 18.66 7.58 7.23
C PHE A 56 17.42 7.22 6.39
N GLU A 57 17.60 6.73 5.17
CA GLU A 57 16.50 6.33 4.28
C GLU A 57 15.75 5.12 4.86
N THR A 58 16.47 4.15 5.45
CA THR A 58 15.88 3.01 6.15
C THR A 58 14.95 3.47 7.27
N TYR A 59 15.39 4.41 8.12
CA TYR A 59 14.52 4.89 9.19
C TYR A 59 13.33 5.70 8.64
N MET A 60 13.59 6.62 7.71
CA MET A 60 12.58 7.50 7.13
C MET A 60 11.46 6.74 6.42
N CYS A 61 11.80 5.68 5.66
CA CYS A 61 10.87 5.03 4.74
C CYS A 61 10.45 3.62 5.17
N GLU A 62 11.08 3.04 6.19
CA GLU A 62 10.77 1.66 6.60
C GLU A 62 10.54 1.57 8.11
N VAL A 63 11.59 1.62 8.94
CA VAL A 63 11.47 1.39 10.38
C VAL A 63 10.60 2.45 11.07
N GLY A 64 10.84 3.73 10.78
CA GLY A 64 10.12 4.84 11.39
C GLY A 64 8.64 4.85 11.06
N LEU A 65 8.27 4.52 9.79
CA LEU A 65 6.86 4.42 9.39
C LEU A 65 6.14 3.29 10.12
N VAL A 66 6.76 2.09 10.19
CA VAL A 66 6.19 0.96 10.94
C VAL A 66 5.99 1.29 12.41
N LEU A 67 6.99 1.92 13.06
CA LEU A 67 6.90 2.31 14.47
C LEU A 67 5.82 3.38 14.70
N ASN A 68 5.64 4.31 13.77
CA ASN A 68 4.58 5.30 13.81
C ASN A 68 3.19 4.67 13.68
N GLU A 69 2.99 3.84 12.66
CA GLU A 69 1.74 3.10 12.42
C GLU A 69 1.38 2.20 13.62
N LEU A 70 2.36 1.45 14.12
CA LEU A 70 2.20 0.61 15.31
C LEU A 70 1.76 1.43 16.53
N SER A 71 2.38 2.60 16.76
CA SER A 71 2.03 3.50 17.85
C SER A 71 0.60 4.03 17.74
N TYR A 72 0.22 4.41 16.52
CA TYR A 72 -1.11 4.94 16.24
C TYR A 72 -2.19 3.89 16.45
N ILE A 73 -2.01 2.70 15.88
CA ILE A 73 -2.95 1.57 15.97
C ILE A 73 -3.05 1.08 17.41
N ARG A 74 -1.92 0.84 18.08
CA ARG A 74 -1.89 0.33 19.46
C ARG A 74 -2.70 1.20 20.41
N LYS A 75 -2.55 2.53 20.33
CA LYS A 75 -3.28 3.49 21.18
C LYS A 75 -4.79 3.42 20.99
N ARG A 76 -5.25 2.94 19.83
CA ARG A 76 -6.67 2.98 19.42
C ARG A 76 -7.36 1.62 19.37
N THR A 77 -6.62 0.53 19.32
CA THR A 77 -7.12 -0.86 19.21
C THR A 77 -8.20 -1.17 20.23
N ARG A 78 -8.03 -0.80 21.52
CA ARG A 78 -9.04 -1.03 22.56
C ARG A 78 -10.39 -0.37 22.24
N ARG A 79 -10.38 0.79 21.62
CA ARG A 79 -11.61 1.50 21.22
C ARG A 79 -12.23 0.87 19.98
N TRP A 80 -11.41 0.49 19.00
CA TRP A 80 -11.88 -0.10 17.75
C TRP A 80 -12.43 -1.51 17.91
N ALA A 81 -11.92 -2.27 18.86
CA ALA A 81 -12.35 -3.62 19.17
C ALA A 81 -13.66 -3.69 20.01
N ARG A 82 -14.31 -2.55 20.28
CA ARG A 82 -15.60 -2.51 20.99
C ARG A 82 -16.77 -2.52 20.03
N ASP A 83 -17.91 -3.03 20.52
CA ASP A 83 -19.19 -2.89 19.84
C ASP A 83 -19.48 -1.42 19.51
N LYS A 84 -19.84 -1.16 18.27
CA LYS A 84 -20.24 0.15 17.80
C LYS A 84 -21.76 0.20 17.64
N ARG A 85 -22.46 0.88 18.56
CA ARG A 85 -23.90 1.13 18.44
C ARG A 85 -24.18 1.95 17.19
N VAL A 86 -25.29 1.61 16.52
CA VAL A 86 -25.84 2.33 15.38
C VAL A 86 -27.31 2.62 15.62
N PRO A 87 -27.93 3.58 14.92
CA PRO A 87 -29.36 3.84 15.02
C PRO A 87 -30.18 2.57 14.77
N THR A 88 -31.23 2.39 15.56
CA THR A 88 -32.21 1.31 15.39
C THR A 88 -33.50 1.91 14.85
N PRO A 89 -34.03 1.46 13.70
CA PRO A 89 -35.29 1.95 13.16
C PRO A 89 -36.45 1.74 14.15
N LEU A 90 -37.43 2.65 14.14
CA LEU A 90 -38.61 2.57 15.02
C LEU A 90 -39.41 1.28 14.78
N SER A 91 -39.43 0.75 13.59
CA SER A 91 -40.02 -0.56 13.24
C SER A 91 -39.41 -1.72 14.02
N GLN A 92 -38.23 -1.55 14.61
CA GLN A 92 -37.53 -2.52 15.43
C GLN A 92 -37.57 -2.18 16.96
N PHE A 93 -38.53 -1.37 17.37
CA PHE A 93 -38.77 -1.05 18.80
C PHE A 93 -39.04 -2.32 19.60
N LYS A 94 -38.53 -2.46 20.67
CA LYS A 94 -37.46 -2.17 21.58
C LYS A 94 -36.21 -3.00 21.25
N SER A 95 -35.28 -2.46 20.47
CA SER A 95 -34.05 -3.16 20.11
C SER A 95 -32.86 -2.23 20.23
N VAL A 96 -31.67 -2.84 20.28
CA VAL A 96 -30.38 -2.15 20.18
C VAL A 96 -29.62 -2.76 19.00
N SER A 97 -29.24 -1.93 18.05
CA SER A 97 -28.42 -2.33 16.89
C SER A 97 -26.96 -1.97 17.14
N PHE A 98 -26.06 -2.87 16.82
CA PHE A 98 -24.63 -2.63 16.91
C PHE A 98 -23.83 -3.47 15.90
N ARG A 99 -22.63 -3.00 15.57
CA ARG A 99 -21.63 -3.76 14.82
C ARG A 99 -20.61 -4.30 15.80
N HIS A 100 -20.38 -5.60 15.77
CA HIS A 100 -19.41 -6.31 16.61
C HIS A 100 -18.19 -6.66 15.77
N PRO A 101 -17.00 -6.07 16.07
CA PRO A 101 -15.77 -6.38 15.34
C PRO A 101 -15.21 -7.73 15.78
N GLU A 102 -14.85 -8.57 14.83
CA GLU A 102 -14.14 -9.83 15.05
C GLU A 102 -13.02 -10.03 14.03
N PRO A 103 -11.92 -10.74 14.38
CA PRO A 103 -10.89 -11.13 13.43
C PRO A 103 -11.45 -12.10 12.38
N TYR A 104 -10.88 -12.06 11.17
CA TYR A 104 -11.17 -13.07 10.16
C TYR A 104 -10.67 -14.47 10.57
N GLY A 105 -9.45 -14.57 11.08
CA GLY A 105 -8.85 -15.85 11.45
C GLY A 105 -7.35 -15.90 11.19
N VAL A 106 -6.93 -16.69 10.21
CA VAL A 106 -5.54 -16.80 9.76
C VAL A 106 -5.34 -15.98 8.49
N VAL A 107 -4.42 -15.04 8.54
CA VAL A 107 -4.16 -14.07 7.47
C VAL A 107 -2.81 -14.36 6.82
N LEU A 108 -2.77 -14.35 5.48
CA LEU A 108 -1.54 -14.34 4.70
C LEU A 108 -1.18 -12.90 4.31
N VAL A 109 0.04 -12.47 4.62
CA VAL A 109 0.63 -11.21 4.17
C VAL A 109 1.78 -11.53 3.23
N MET A 110 1.65 -11.17 1.94
CA MET A 110 2.69 -11.34 0.92
C MET A 110 3.26 -9.98 0.55
N ALA A 111 4.55 -9.77 0.82
CA ALA A 111 5.20 -8.47 0.68
C ALA A 111 6.21 -8.45 -0.48
N PRO A 112 6.42 -7.28 -1.12
CA PRO A 112 7.38 -7.06 -2.18
C PRO A 112 8.79 -6.78 -1.62
N TRP A 113 9.70 -6.39 -2.52
CA TRP A 113 11.12 -6.23 -2.24
C TRP A 113 11.60 -4.76 -2.18
N ASN A 114 10.79 -3.80 -2.58
CA ASN A 114 11.22 -2.40 -2.73
C ASN A 114 11.26 -1.62 -1.40
N TYR A 115 10.31 -1.86 -0.52
CA TYR A 115 10.30 -1.46 0.89
C TYR A 115 9.99 -2.71 1.72
N PRO A 116 10.95 -3.67 1.76
CA PRO A 116 10.66 -5.04 2.19
C PRO A 116 10.27 -5.15 3.66
N PHE A 117 10.78 -4.26 4.52
CA PHE A 117 10.44 -4.25 5.93
C PHE A 117 9.08 -3.57 6.18
N MET A 118 8.89 -2.36 5.64
CA MET A 118 7.68 -1.57 5.86
C MET A 118 6.45 -2.26 5.27
N LEU A 119 6.50 -2.66 3.99
CA LEU A 119 5.36 -3.28 3.30
C LEU A 119 5.01 -4.70 3.82
N ALA A 120 5.93 -5.35 4.56
CA ALA A 120 5.63 -6.58 5.27
C ALA A 120 5.03 -6.30 6.65
N MET A 121 5.59 -5.38 7.43
CA MET A 121 5.24 -5.20 8.84
C MET A 121 3.99 -4.35 9.07
N GLU A 122 3.70 -3.34 8.26
CA GLU A 122 2.50 -2.50 8.48
C GLU A 122 1.18 -3.29 8.35
N PRO A 123 0.98 -4.16 7.34
CA PRO A 123 -0.21 -5.02 7.32
C PRO A 123 -0.27 -5.98 8.52
N VAL A 124 0.89 -6.51 8.96
CA VAL A 124 0.98 -7.38 10.15
C VAL A 124 0.52 -6.64 11.42
N VAL A 125 0.91 -5.38 11.61
CA VAL A 125 0.45 -4.55 12.74
C VAL A 125 -1.08 -4.44 12.75
N GLY A 126 -1.71 -4.20 11.59
CA GLY A 126 -3.16 -4.17 11.45
C GLY A 126 -3.82 -5.51 11.77
N ALA A 127 -3.27 -6.61 11.24
CA ALA A 127 -3.78 -7.96 11.45
C ALA A 127 -3.71 -8.40 12.91
N ILE A 128 -2.60 -8.14 13.62
CA ILE A 128 -2.44 -8.42 15.06
C ILE A 128 -3.42 -7.57 15.88
N ALA A 129 -3.56 -6.29 15.58
CA ALA A 129 -4.49 -5.39 16.26
C ALA A 129 -5.95 -5.85 16.14
N ALA A 130 -6.33 -6.36 14.98
CA ALA A 130 -7.65 -6.94 14.74
C ALA A 130 -7.86 -8.29 15.45
N GLY A 131 -6.78 -9.02 15.79
CA GLY A 131 -6.81 -10.29 16.51
C GLY A 131 -6.64 -11.52 15.64
N ASN A 132 -6.02 -11.39 14.48
CA ASN A 132 -5.73 -12.52 13.59
C ASN A 132 -4.41 -13.21 13.94
N CYS A 133 -4.27 -14.46 13.53
CA CYS A 133 -2.98 -15.12 13.35
C CYS A 133 -2.40 -14.73 12.00
N VAL A 134 -1.07 -14.70 11.87
CA VAL A 134 -0.41 -14.18 10.66
C VAL A 134 0.65 -15.15 10.15
N VAL A 135 0.55 -15.46 8.86
CA VAL A 135 1.64 -16.01 8.05
C VAL A 135 2.18 -14.89 7.16
N MET A 136 3.43 -14.52 7.33
CA MET A 136 4.09 -13.51 6.50
C MET A 136 5.02 -14.16 5.49
N LYS A 137 4.90 -13.76 4.23
CA LYS A 137 5.75 -14.21 3.13
C LYS A 137 6.50 -13.01 2.53
N PRO A 138 7.72 -12.71 3.02
CA PRO A 138 8.54 -11.67 2.44
C PRO A 138 9.09 -12.06 1.07
N SER A 139 9.64 -11.10 0.35
CA SER A 139 10.18 -11.33 -0.99
C SER A 139 11.51 -12.08 -0.98
N ALA A 140 11.67 -13.03 -1.88
CA ALA A 140 12.96 -13.68 -2.12
C ALA A 140 14.01 -12.76 -2.79
N TYR A 141 13.59 -11.61 -3.34
CA TYR A 141 14.52 -10.65 -3.95
C TYR A 141 15.25 -9.77 -2.92
N SER A 142 14.74 -9.72 -1.68
CA SER A 142 15.39 -9.05 -0.54
C SER A 142 15.76 -10.08 0.55
N PRO A 143 16.70 -10.99 0.29
CA PRO A 143 16.95 -12.14 1.15
C PRO A 143 17.51 -11.78 2.52
N ALA A 144 18.36 -10.75 2.62
CA ALA A 144 18.93 -10.32 3.90
C ALA A 144 17.83 -9.74 4.82
N THR A 145 16.95 -8.89 4.27
CA THR A 145 15.82 -8.33 5.02
C THR A 145 14.83 -9.41 5.42
N SER A 146 14.55 -10.37 4.53
CA SER A 146 13.68 -11.52 4.82
C SER A 146 14.21 -12.37 5.98
N ALA A 147 15.50 -12.66 5.99
CA ALA A 147 16.14 -13.43 7.05
C ALA A 147 16.10 -12.71 8.42
N VAL A 148 16.33 -11.39 8.45
CA VAL A 148 16.24 -10.61 9.70
C VAL A 148 14.80 -10.60 10.22
N MET A 149 13.79 -10.43 9.35
CA MET A 149 12.39 -10.51 9.75
C MET A 149 12.02 -11.90 10.27
N ALA A 150 12.49 -12.96 9.62
CA ALA A 150 12.26 -14.33 10.08
C ALA A 150 12.87 -14.57 11.47
N LYS A 151 14.10 -14.11 11.71
CA LYS A 151 14.79 -14.19 13.01
C LYS A 151 14.02 -13.40 14.07
N LEU A 152 13.69 -12.13 13.80
CA LEU A 152 12.95 -11.26 14.70
C LEU A 152 11.63 -11.90 15.15
N VAL A 153 10.88 -12.44 14.20
CA VAL A 153 9.56 -13.05 14.47
C VAL A 153 9.72 -14.34 15.26
N ALA A 154 10.65 -15.21 14.88
CA ALA A 154 10.88 -16.50 15.57
C ALA A 154 11.34 -16.34 17.03
N GLU A 155 12.11 -15.29 17.35
CA GLU A 155 12.53 -14.99 18.72
C GLU A 155 11.44 -14.29 19.56
N THR A 156 10.42 -13.72 18.92
CA THR A 156 9.43 -12.85 19.60
C THR A 156 8.07 -13.52 19.80
N PHE A 157 7.66 -14.38 18.86
CA PHE A 157 6.31 -14.90 18.80
C PHE A 157 6.25 -16.42 18.71
N ASP A 158 5.17 -16.99 19.26
CA ASP A 158 4.78 -18.37 19.00
C ASP A 158 4.46 -18.52 17.50
N PRO A 159 5.05 -19.49 16.78
CA PRO A 159 4.81 -19.67 15.35
C PRO A 159 3.35 -20.01 15.02
N ARG A 160 2.57 -20.47 16.00
CA ARG A 160 1.12 -20.67 15.86
C ARG A 160 0.33 -19.34 15.82
N PHE A 161 0.93 -18.24 16.29
CA PHE A 161 0.33 -16.92 16.27
C PHE A 161 0.87 -16.07 15.14
N PHE A 162 2.20 -15.98 15.00
CA PHE A 162 2.86 -15.23 13.94
C PHE A 162 4.12 -15.94 13.47
N THR A 163 4.19 -16.24 12.17
CA THR A 163 5.34 -16.91 11.55
C THR A 163 5.70 -16.30 10.21
N VAL A 164 6.97 -16.48 9.81
CA VAL A 164 7.51 -16.09 8.51
C VAL A 164 7.82 -17.34 7.71
N VAL A 165 7.40 -17.35 6.46
CA VAL A 165 7.76 -18.37 5.47
C VAL A 165 8.66 -17.71 4.44
N GLU A 166 9.96 -17.99 4.51
CA GLU A 166 10.91 -17.57 3.49
C GLU A 166 10.82 -18.46 2.25
N GLY A 167 11.37 -18.01 1.14
CA GLY A 167 11.43 -18.77 -0.10
C GLY A 167 10.91 -18.01 -1.32
N GLY A 168 10.86 -18.70 -2.44
CA GLY A 168 10.58 -18.13 -3.75
C GLY A 168 9.20 -18.50 -4.30
N ARG A 169 9.20 -18.82 -5.58
CA ARG A 169 7.96 -19.10 -6.33
C ARG A 169 7.25 -20.36 -5.82
N ALA A 170 8.00 -21.38 -5.44
CA ALA A 170 7.43 -22.65 -4.95
C ALA A 170 6.66 -22.42 -3.65
N GLU A 171 7.23 -21.69 -2.70
CA GLU A 171 6.59 -21.36 -1.42
C GLU A 171 5.39 -20.45 -1.61
N ASN A 172 5.46 -19.48 -2.54
CA ASN A 172 4.31 -18.63 -2.90
C ASN A 172 3.12 -19.49 -3.38
N GLN A 173 3.38 -20.43 -4.29
CA GLN A 173 2.34 -21.36 -4.79
C GLN A 173 1.78 -22.24 -3.67
N ALA A 174 2.65 -22.84 -2.88
CA ALA A 174 2.25 -23.71 -1.79
C ALA A 174 1.41 -22.97 -0.73
N LEU A 175 1.73 -21.70 -0.43
CA LEU A 175 0.92 -20.87 0.45
C LEU A 175 -0.45 -20.53 -0.17
N LEU A 176 -0.47 -20.12 -1.44
CA LEU A 176 -1.71 -19.76 -2.12
C LEU A 176 -2.64 -20.98 -2.37
N ASP A 177 -2.13 -22.20 -2.28
CA ASP A 177 -2.93 -23.43 -2.32
C ASP A 177 -3.59 -23.76 -0.96
N GLN A 178 -3.18 -23.09 0.14
CA GLN A 178 -3.81 -23.24 1.44
C GLN A 178 -5.04 -22.33 1.57
N LYS A 179 -5.95 -22.71 2.48
CA LYS A 179 -7.08 -21.87 2.86
C LYS A 179 -6.63 -20.86 3.90
N PHE A 180 -6.67 -19.59 3.56
CA PHE A 180 -6.57 -18.45 4.48
C PHE A 180 -7.93 -17.78 4.63
N ASP A 181 -8.13 -17.05 5.73
CA ASP A 181 -9.35 -16.30 5.99
C ASP A 181 -9.28 -14.87 5.43
N TYR A 182 -8.08 -14.40 5.14
CA TYR A 182 -7.79 -13.14 4.43
C TYR A 182 -6.42 -13.20 3.77
N ILE A 183 -6.25 -12.56 2.60
CA ILE A 183 -4.94 -12.41 1.95
C ILE A 183 -4.69 -10.92 1.70
N PHE A 184 -3.58 -10.41 2.21
CA PHE A 184 -3.05 -9.09 1.87
C PHE A 184 -1.82 -9.27 0.98
N PHE A 185 -1.87 -8.74 -0.21
CA PHE A 185 -0.81 -8.88 -1.21
C PHE A 185 -0.37 -7.50 -1.71
N THR A 186 0.94 -7.27 -1.71
CA THR A 186 1.56 -6.11 -2.37
C THR A 186 2.53 -6.60 -3.43
N GLY A 187 2.38 -6.14 -4.67
CA GLY A 187 3.24 -6.56 -5.77
C GLY A 187 2.69 -6.25 -7.17
N GLY A 188 3.19 -6.95 -8.17
CA GLY A 188 2.78 -6.73 -9.57
C GLY A 188 1.43 -7.33 -9.94
N THR A 189 0.72 -6.70 -10.87
CA THR A 189 -0.63 -7.04 -11.32
C THR A 189 -0.76 -8.49 -11.83
N THR A 190 0.28 -9.04 -12.46
CA THR A 190 0.28 -10.43 -12.95
C THR A 190 0.16 -11.42 -11.79
N VAL A 191 0.93 -11.24 -10.72
CA VAL A 191 0.86 -12.10 -9.54
C VAL A 191 -0.44 -11.87 -8.77
N ALA A 192 -0.93 -10.63 -8.71
CA ALA A 192 -2.21 -10.32 -8.08
C ALA A 192 -3.39 -11.09 -8.70
N ARG A 193 -3.43 -11.22 -10.02
CA ARG A 193 -4.45 -12.05 -10.69
C ARG A 193 -4.37 -13.51 -10.28
N GLU A 194 -3.17 -14.05 -10.07
CA GLU A 194 -2.98 -15.40 -9.55
C GLU A 194 -3.45 -15.52 -8.09
N VAL A 195 -3.11 -14.55 -7.23
CA VAL A 195 -3.63 -14.48 -5.85
C VAL A 195 -5.15 -14.50 -5.83
N MET A 196 -5.82 -13.68 -6.65
CA MET A 196 -7.27 -13.66 -6.76
C MET A 196 -7.84 -15.00 -7.22
N ALA A 197 -7.24 -15.62 -8.25
CA ALA A 197 -7.71 -16.90 -8.77
C ALA A 197 -7.60 -18.02 -7.73
N LYS A 198 -6.56 -18.02 -6.92
CA LYS A 198 -6.37 -18.98 -5.82
C LYS A 198 -7.31 -18.68 -4.64
N ALA A 199 -7.44 -17.43 -4.24
CA ALA A 199 -8.36 -16.98 -3.17
C ALA A 199 -9.83 -17.34 -3.51
N ALA A 200 -10.22 -17.22 -4.77
CA ALA A 200 -11.58 -17.54 -5.23
C ALA A 200 -11.99 -19.00 -4.95
N LYS A 201 -11.06 -19.95 -4.92
CA LYS A 201 -11.35 -21.36 -4.59
C LYS A 201 -11.90 -21.55 -3.18
N HIS A 202 -11.54 -20.65 -2.27
CA HIS A 202 -11.92 -20.69 -0.85
C HIS A 202 -12.86 -19.54 -0.46
N LEU A 203 -13.24 -18.67 -1.42
CA LEU A 203 -13.97 -17.42 -1.19
C LEU A 203 -13.24 -16.50 -0.18
N THR A 204 -11.91 -16.55 -0.19
CA THR A 204 -11.07 -15.74 0.69
C THR A 204 -11.07 -14.30 0.20
N PRO A 205 -11.43 -13.32 1.05
CA PRO A 205 -11.31 -11.90 0.71
C PRO A 205 -9.84 -11.49 0.57
N VAL A 206 -9.59 -10.52 -0.31
CA VAL A 206 -8.23 -10.04 -0.61
C VAL A 206 -8.14 -8.53 -0.56
N SER A 207 -6.99 -8.01 -0.12
CA SER A 207 -6.51 -6.67 -0.44
C SER A 207 -5.31 -6.79 -1.36
N LEU A 208 -5.31 -5.98 -2.41
CA LEU A 208 -4.26 -5.98 -3.43
C LEU A 208 -3.71 -4.56 -3.56
N GLU A 209 -2.46 -4.38 -3.17
CA GLU A 209 -1.72 -3.14 -3.37
C GLU A 209 -0.79 -3.34 -4.56
N LEU A 210 -1.11 -2.66 -5.65
CA LEU A 210 -0.45 -2.86 -6.93
C LEU A 210 0.21 -1.55 -7.39
N GLY A 211 0.96 -1.60 -8.47
CA GLY A 211 1.57 -0.42 -9.06
C GLY A 211 0.71 0.21 -10.15
N GLY A 212 1.39 0.85 -11.06
CA GLY A 212 0.80 1.50 -12.23
C GLY A 212 1.68 2.64 -12.72
N LYS A 213 1.27 3.29 -13.81
CA LYS A 213 1.97 4.47 -14.31
C LYS A 213 1.35 5.73 -13.70
N SER A 214 1.94 6.20 -12.59
CA SER A 214 1.49 7.35 -11.83
C SER A 214 1.89 8.67 -12.53
N PRO A 215 0.94 9.48 -13.03
CA PRO A 215 1.24 10.75 -13.68
C PRO A 215 1.67 11.82 -12.68
N CYS A 216 2.58 12.70 -13.12
CA CYS A 216 2.84 13.98 -12.51
C CYS A 216 2.50 15.08 -13.51
N ILE A 217 1.70 16.06 -13.12
CA ILE A 217 1.29 17.20 -13.95
C ILE A 217 1.86 18.46 -13.31
N VAL A 218 2.55 19.27 -14.10
CA VAL A 218 3.06 20.59 -13.69
C VAL A 218 2.50 21.62 -14.65
N ASP A 219 1.56 22.45 -14.17
CA ASP A 219 0.95 23.48 -14.98
C ASP A 219 1.75 24.80 -14.97
N GLU A 220 1.33 25.78 -15.77
CA GLU A 220 1.99 27.07 -15.91
C GLU A 220 1.95 27.92 -14.64
N THR A 221 1.04 27.64 -13.68
CA THR A 221 0.91 28.40 -12.43
C THR A 221 1.75 27.83 -11.30
N ALA A 222 2.38 26.67 -11.51
CA ALA A 222 3.13 25.95 -10.49
C ALA A 222 4.33 26.76 -9.98
N ASN A 223 4.64 26.63 -8.70
CA ASN A 223 5.93 27.10 -8.17
C ASN A 223 7.04 26.15 -8.62
N ILE A 224 7.70 26.46 -9.71
CA ILE A 224 8.63 25.56 -10.42
C ILE A 224 9.79 25.10 -9.54
N LYS A 225 10.37 25.98 -8.72
CA LYS A 225 11.47 25.60 -7.80
C LYS A 225 11.04 24.59 -6.77
N VAL A 226 9.84 24.75 -6.22
CA VAL A 226 9.25 23.80 -5.25
C VAL A 226 8.86 22.50 -5.95
N ALA A 227 8.20 22.60 -7.11
CA ALA A 227 7.80 21.45 -7.91
C ALA A 227 8.99 20.58 -8.30
N ALA A 228 10.05 21.17 -8.85
CA ALA A 228 11.28 20.47 -9.22
C ALA A 228 11.92 19.72 -8.04
N LYS A 229 12.03 20.39 -6.88
CA LYS A 229 12.62 19.78 -5.68
C LYS A 229 11.80 18.58 -5.17
N ARG A 230 10.47 18.74 -5.09
CA ARG A 230 9.56 17.69 -4.62
C ARG A 230 9.42 16.54 -5.61
N LEU A 231 9.42 16.86 -6.91
CA LEU A 231 9.41 15.86 -7.98
C LEU A 231 10.72 15.06 -7.99
N ALA A 232 11.89 15.72 -7.88
CA ALA A 232 13.18 15.04 -7.77
C ALA A 232 13.23 14.11 -6.56
N PHE A 233 12.74 14.55 -5.41
CA PHE A 233 12.64 13.71 -4.21
C PHE A 233 11.75 12.49 -4.46
N GLY A 234 10.49 12.68 -4.86
CA GLY A 234 9.54 11.57 -5.01
C GLY A 234 9.87 10.61 -6.15
N LYS A 235 10.55 11.11 -7.21
CA LYS A 235 10.97 10.24 -8.31
C LYS A 235 12.21 9.43 -8.01
N PHE A 236 13.21 10.01 -7.32
CA PHE A 236 14.51 9.39 -7.19
C PHE A 236 14.78 8.76 -5.82
N LEU A 237 13.89 8.93 -4.85
CA LEU A 237 13.87 8.15 -3.61
C LEU A 237 13.82 6.65 -3.95
N ASN A 238 14.58 5.82 -3.24
CA ASN A 238 14.70 4.38 -3.51
C ASN A 238 15.05 4.06 -4.98
N ALA A 239 15.79 4.97 -5.68
CA ALA A 239 16.05 4.90 -7.11
C ALA A 239 14.78 4.69 -7.96
N GLY A 240 13.66 5.31 -7.57
CA GLY A 240 12.37 5.20 -8.27
C GLY A 240 11.69 3.83 -8.19
N GLN A 241 12.18 2.92 -7.37
CA GLN A 241 11.60 1.58 -7.17
C GLN A 241 10.45 1.65 -6.16
N THR A 242 9.44 2.44 -6.48
CA THR A 242 8.34 2.85 -5.61
C THR A 242 7.04 2.81 -6.42
N CYS A 243 6.02 2.13 -5.91
CA CYS A 243 4.75 1.91 -6.62
C CYS A 243 3.98 3.20 -6.90
N GLU A 244 4.18 4.22 -6.07
CA GLU A 244 3.59 5.56 -6.21
C GLU A 244 4.60 6.60 -6.74
N ALA A 245 5.84 6.23 -7.13
CA ALA A 245 6.77 7.19 -7.73
C ALA A 245 6.14 7.84 -8.98
N PRO A 246 6.36 9.14 -9.22
CA PRO A 246 6.03 9.75 -10.50
C PRO A 246 6.62 8.92 -11.64
N ASP A 247 5.76 8.30 -12.46
CA ASP A 247 6.21 7.37 -13.49
C ASP A 247 6.42 8.07 -14.84
N TYR A 248 5.66 9.15 -15.09
CA TYR A 248 5.84 10.06 -16.20
C TYR A 248 5.39 11.48 -15.84
N LEU A 249 5.93 12.46 -16.55
CA LEU A 249 5.72 13.88 -16.33
C LEU A 249 5.00 14.51 -17.53
N PHE A 250 3.90 15.21 -17.25
CA PHE A 250 3.37 16.25 -18.11
C PHE A 250 3.77 17.61 -17.57
N VAL A 251 4.39 18.44 -18.38
CA VAL A 251 4.77 19.81 -18.03
C VAL A 251 4.17 20.78 -19.04
N HIS A 252 3.56 21.88 -18.57
CA HIS A 252 3.09 22.93 -19.46
C HIS A 252 4.28 23.54 -20.22
N GLU A 253 4.14 23.76 -21.54
CA GLU A 253 5.21 24.18 -22.42
C GLU A 253 5.94 25.43 -21.92
N SER A 254 5.20 26.42 -21.43
CA SER A 254 5.73 27.71 -20.97
C SER A 254 6.70 27.62 -19.79
N VAL A 255 6.66 26.55 -18.98
CA VAL A 255 7.51 26.38 -17.78
C VAL A 255 8.47 25.21 -17.89
N ARG A 256 8.50 24.52 -19.03
CA ARG A 256 9.30 23.32 -19.27
C ARG A 256 10.78 23.54 -19.00
N ASP A 257 11.37 24.56 -19.62
CA ASP A 257 12.84 24.75 -19.56
C ASP A 257 13.28 25.16 -18.14
N GLU A 258 12.49 25.96 -17.43
CA GLU A 258 12.76 26.30 -16.04
C GLU A 258 12.66 25.05 -15.15
N LEU A 259 11.64 24.20 -15.34
CA LEU A 259 11.47 22.95 -14.58
C LEU A 259 12.65 22.00 -14.82
N VAL A 260 13.08 21.82 -16.06
CA VAL A 260 14.22 20.97 -16.43
C VAL A 260 15.50 21.43 -15.73
N ALA A 261 15.80 22.74 -15.80
CA ALA A 261 16.99 23.30 -15.16
C ALA A 261 16.96 23.14 -13.62
N GLU A 262 15.80 23.39 -12.97
CA GLU A 262 15.67 23.22 -11.53
C GLU A 262 15.66 21.73 -11.12
N LEU A 263 15.16 20.80 -11.95
CA LEU A 263 15.25 19.35 -11.70
C LEU A 263 16.71 18.89 -11.69
N GLU A 264 17.48 19.23 -12.74
CA GLU A 264 18.90 18.86 -12.83
C GLU A 264 19.70 19.40 -11.65
N LYS A 265 19.48 20.66 -11.29
CA LYS A 265 20.09 21.30 -10.13
C LYS A 265 19.77 20.56 -8.82
N ASN A 266 18.52 20.15 -8.60
CA ASN A 266 18.14 19.40 -7.40
C ASN A 266 18.74 17.99 -7.40
N VAL A 267 18.81 17.31 -8.52
CA VAL A 267 19.48 16.00 -8.65
C VAL A 267 20.96 16.11 -8.26
N ARG A 268 21.68 17.13 -8.77
CA ARG A 268 23.07 17.39 -8.38
C ARG A 268 23.20 17.74 -6.89
N ALA A 269 22.27 18.49 -6.35
CA ALA A 269 22.26 18.83 -4.93
C ALA A 269 22.04 17.60 -4.02
N PHE A 270 21.22 16.65 -4.43
CA PHE A 270 20.89 15.45 -3.66
C PHE A 270 21.97 14.37 -3.75
N PHE A 271 22.53 14.16 -4.92
CA PHE A 271 23.39 13.01 -5.22
C PHE A 271 24.82 13.37 -5.65
N GLY A 272 25.15 14.66 -5.78
CA GLY A 272 26.44 15.15 -6.28
C GLY A 272 26.52 15.16 -7.80
N GLU A 273 27.70 15.51 -8.33
CA GLU A 273 27.96 15.59 -9.78
C GLU A 273 27.95 14.20 -10.45
N ASP A 274 28.37 13.15 -9.73
CA ASP A 274 28.25 11.75 -10.14
C ASP A 274 27.32 11.01 -9.18
N PRO A 275 26.00 10.92 -9.47
CA PRO A 275 25.06 10.21 -8.62
C PRO A 275 25.40 8.74 -8.36
N LEU A 276 26.11 8.10 -9.31
CA LEU A 276 26.50 6.70 -9.17
C LEU A 276 27.65 6.50 -8.15
N ALA A 277 28.39 7.55 -7.85
CA ALA A 277 29.41 7.56 -6.80
C ALA A 277 28.83 7.91 -5.42
N CYS A 278 27.60 8.40 -5.31
CA CYS A 278 26.96 8.73 -4.06
C CYS A 278 26.80 7.46 -3.19
N PRO A 279 27.36 7.42 -1.96
CA PRO A 279 27.35 6.22 -1.12
C PRO A 279 25.95 5.82 -0.66
N ASP A 280 25.04 6.81 -0.59
CA ASP A 280 23.66 6.61 -0.14
C ASP A 280 22.67 6.37 -1.29
N TYR A 281 23.15 6.44 -2.55
CA TYR A 281 22.27 6.17 -3.68
C TYR A 281 21.97 4.69 -3.82
N VAL A 282 20.68 4.37 -3.86
CA VAL A 282 20.16 3.00 -3.88
C VAL A 282 20.50 2.28 -5.19
N LYS A 283 20.78 0.98 -5.13
CA LYS A 283 20.96 0.14 -6.31
C LYS A 283 19.63 -0.43 -6.80
N ILE A 284 19.56 -0.84 -8.05
CA ILE A 284 18.46 -1.65 -8.58
C ILE A 284 18.54 -3.04 -7.94
N ILE A 285 17.42 -3.58 -7.54
CA ILE A 285 17.33 -4.79 -6.70
C ILE A 285 18.06 -6.01 -7.26
N ASN A 286 18.05 -6.20 -8.57
CA ASN A 286 18.71 -7.31 -9.25
C ASN A 286 19.00 -7.02 -10.72
N ASP A 287 19.83 -7.87 -11.35
CA ASP A 287 20.26 -7.71 -12.74
C ASP A 287 19.08 -7.76 -13.73
N LYS A 288 18.05 -8.56 -13.46
CA LYS A 288 16.87 -8.61 -14.33
C LYS A 288 16.20 -7.25 -14.46
N HIS A 289 15.95 -6.57 -13.33
CA HIS A 289 15.34 -5.24 -13.34
C HIS A 289 16.32 -4.17 -13.86
N TYR A 290 17.60 -4.30 -13.55
CA TYR A 290 18.64 -3.41 -14.06
C TYR A 290 18.67 -3.44 -15.60
N GLN A 291 18.73 -4.63 -16.21
CA GLN A 291 18.72 -4.79 -17.67
C GLN A 291 17.43 -4.33 -18.31
N ARG A 292 16.27 -4.60 -17.65
CA ARG A 292 14.97 -4.14 -18.12
C ARG A 292 14.92 -2.61 -18.22
N ILE A 293 15.36 -1.90 -17.18
CA ILE A 293 15.35 -0.43 -17.16
C ILE A 293 16.32 0.13 -18.21
N GLN A 294 17.51 -0.46 -18.36
CA GLN A 294 18.44 -0.06 -19.42
C GLN A 294 17.82 -0.24 -20.81
N GLY A 295 17.08 -1.33 -21.03
CA GLY A 295 16.33 -1.54 -22.28
C GLY A 295 15.28 -0.47 -22.55
N LEU A 296 14.62 0.06 -21.49
CA LEU A 296 13.63 1.14 -21.62
C LEU A 296 14.26 2.51 -21.96
N ILE A 297 15.54 2.72 -21.63
CA ILE A 297 16.26 3.97 -21.93
C ILE A 297 16.93 3.89 -23.33
N ALA A 298 17.18 2.68 -23.82
CA ALA A 298 17.94 2.49 -25.03
C ALA A 298 17.28 3.15 -26.26
N GLY A 299 18.00 4.09 -26.86
CA GLY A 299 17.53 4.84 -28.03
C GLY A 299 16.69 6.08 -27.71
N GLU A 300 16.37 6.33 -26.46
CA GLU A 300 15.64 7.53 -26.02
C GLU A 300 16.62 8.70 -25.77
N HIS A 301 16.11 9.93 -25.89
CA HIS A 301 16.91 11.14 -25.67
C HIS A 301 16.92 11.53 -24.18
N ALA A 302 18.07 11.33 -23.53
CA ALA A 302 18.26 11.78 -22.15
C ALA A 302 18.70 13.25 -22.10
N VAL A 303 17.91 14.08 -21.42
CA VAL A 303 18.27 15.49 -21.14
C VAL A 303 19.41 15.54 -20.12
N PHE A 304 19.31 14.69 -19.09
CA PHE A 304 20.39 14.41 -18.14
C PHE A 304 20.30 12.96 -17.66
N GLY A 305 21.38 12.43 -17.11
CA GLY A 305 21.44 11.06 -16.61
C GLY A 305 21.69 10.04 -17.73
N GLY A 306 21.10 8.85 -17.62
CA GLY A 306 21.26 7.74 -18.58
C GLY A 306 22.46 6.83 -18.29
N GLN A 307 23.41 7.25 -17.42
CA GLN A 307 24.57 6.44 -17.06
C GLN A 307 24.15 5.29 -16.14
N ALA A 308 24.80 4.13 -16.34
CA ALA A 308 24.54 2.95 -15.53
C ALA A 308 25.86 2.24 -15.18
N ARG A 309 26.05 1.89 -13.90
CA ARG A 309 27.26 1.25 -13.39
C ARG A 309 26.97 0.53 -12.08
N ASP A 310 27.54 -0.66 -11.90
CA ASP A 310 27.52 -1.41 -10.65
C ASP A 310 26.11 -1.63 -10.06
N GLY A 311 25.15 -1.98 -10.93
CA GLY A 311 23.75 -2.21 -10.55
C GLY A 311 22.96 -0.93 -10.22
N ARG A 312 23.53 0.26 -10.49
CA ARG A 312 22.88 1.56 -10.31
C ARG A 312 22.63 2.22 -11.68
N ILE A 313 21.54 2.95 -11.76
CA ILE A 313 21.20 3.78 -12.92
C ILE A 313 21.03 5.20 -12.39
N ALA A 314 21.70 6.15 -13.01
CA ALA A 314 21.65 7.56 -12.62
C ALA A 314 20.21 8.11 -12.73
N PRO A 315 19.80 9.07 -11.88
CA PRO A 315 18.59 9.84 -12.08
C PRO A 315 18.54 10.38 -13.50
N THR A 316 17.51 10.04 -14.25
CA THR A 316 17.42 10.28 -15.69
C THR A 316 16.13 10.99 -16.05
N LEU A 317 16.22 12.07 -16.83
CA LEU A 317 15.09 12.72 -17.47
C LEU A 317 15.15 12.46 -18.98
N LEU A 318 14.08 11.93 -19.54
CA LEU A 318 13.95 11.70 -20.99
C LEU A 318 13.02 12.73 -21.61
N ASP A 319 13.37 13.19 -22.80
CA ASP A 319 12.57 14.12 -23.62
C ASP A 319 12.23 13.50 -24.98
N GLY A 320 11.30 14.12 -25.72
CA GLY A 320 10.83 13.60 -27.01
C GLY A 320 9.96 12.34 -26.88
N ILE A 321 9.46 12.07 -25.69
CA ILE A 321 8.63 10.89 -25.38
C ILE A 321 7.19 11.10 -25.86
N THR A 322 6.62 10.04 -26.41
CA THR A 322 5.20 9.98 -26.78
C THR A 322 4.49 8.86 -26.05
N GLY A 323 3.16 8.83 -26.14
CA GLY A 323 2.38 7.75 -25.55
C GLY A 323 2.70 6.36 -26.08
N ASP A 324 3.31 6.26 -27.26
CA ASP A 324 3.70 5.01 -27.93
C ASP A 324 5.14 4.58 -27.64
N SER A 325 5.95 5.45 -27.02
CA SER A 325 7.34 5.10 -26.63
C SER A 325 7.37 3.86 -25.76
N PRO A 326 8.37 2.97 -25.92
CA PRO A 326 8.47 1.72 -25.15
C PRO A 326 8.38 1.93 -23.62
N ILE A 327 9.01 2.99 -23.11
CA ILE A 327 9.01 3.35 -21.69
C ILE A 327 7.61 3.71 -21.17
N MET A 328 6.65 4.04 -22.06
CA MET A 328 5.27 4.36 -21.71
C MET A 328 4.35 3.12 -21.69
N GLN A 329 4.83 1.92 -22.07
CA GLN A 329 4.01 0.71 -22.17
C GLN A 329 3.96 -0.10 -20.88
N GLU A 330 4.90 0.09 -19.96
CA GLU A 330 4.94 -0.59 -18.67
C GLU A 330 5.33 0.38 -17.54
N GLU A 331 5.07 0.02 -16.29
CA GLU A 331 5.56 0.73 -15.10
C GLU A 331 7.08 0.68 -15.06
N ILE A 332 7.74 1.84 -14.94
CA ILE A 332 9.20 1.94 -15.03
C ILE A 332 9.86 1.31 -13.81
N PHE A 333 9.37 1.61 -12.62
CA PHE A 333 9.91 1.10 -11.35
C PHE A 333 11.44 1.29 -11.26
N GLY A 334 11.89 2.50 -11.56
CA GLY A 334 13.30 2.86 -11.68
C GLY A 334 13.52 4.38 -11.80
N PRO A 335 14.78 4.84 -11.78
CA PRO A 335 15.12 6.26 -11.68
C PRO A 335 15.06 6.99 -13.02
N VAL A 336 14.06 6.72 -13.82
CA VAL A 336 13.89 7.31 -15.15
C VAL A 336 12.53 8.00 -15.24
N LEU A 337 12.52 9.26 -15.62
CA LEU A 337 11.32 10.09 -15.75
C LEU A 337 11.16 10.52 -17.21
N PRO A 338 10.26 9.91 -17.99
CA PRO A 338 9.89 10.41 -19.32
C PRO A 338 9.03 11.66 -19.16
N MET A 339 9.29 12.66 -19.99
CA MET A 339 8.63 13.95 -20.01
C MET A 339 7.89 14.18 -21.32
N MET A 340 6.69 14.69 -21.21
CA MET A 340 5.85 15.18 -22.32
C MET A 340 5.41 16.60 -22.02
N THR A 341 5.33 17.45 -23.03
CA THR A 341 4.78 18.80 -22.90
C THR A 341 3.30 18.85 -23.24
N PHE A 342 2.61 19.85 -22.74
CA PHE A 342 1.21 20.15 -23.07
C PHE A 342 0.93 21.65 -23.04
N GLU A 343 -0.09 22.07 -23.76
CA GLU A 343 -0.69 23.40 -23.72
C GLU A 343 -2.16 23.33 -23.22
N ASP A 344 -2.82 22.19 -23.44
CA ASP A 344 -4.21 21.95 -23.11
C ASP A 344 -4.37 20.82 -22.07
N LEU A 345 -4.88 21.17 -20.89
CA LEU A 345 -5.11 20.24 -19.80
C LEU A 345 -6.12 19.12 -20.17
N ASP A 346 -7.08 19.39 -21.06
CA ASP A 346 -8.04 18.39 -21.50
C ASP A 346 -7.37 17.23 -22.26
N GLN A 347 -6.31 17.50 -23.01
CA GLN A 347 -5.50 16.47 -23.67
C GLN A 347 -4.77 15.58 -22.63
N VAL A 348 -4.22 16.19 -21.58
CA VAL A 348 -3.57 15.46 -20.49
C VAL A 348 -4.58 14.54 -19.78
N ILE A 349 -5.76 15.07 -19.44
CA ILE A 349 -6.82 14.31 -18.81
C ILE A 349 -7.29 13.16 -19.71
N ALA A 350 -7.49 13.42 -21.01
CA ALA A 350 -7.87 12.40 -21.98
C ALA A 350 -6.79 11.28 -22.07
N PHE A 351 -5.52 11.67 -22.11
CA PHE A 351 -4.40 10.71 -22.11
C PHE A 351 -4.40 9.82 -20.87
N ILE A 352 -4.52 10.40 -19.67
CA ILE A 352 -4.51 9.64 -18.43
C ILE A 352 -5.73 8.71 -18.34
N THR A 353 -6.92 9.22 -18.67
CA THR A 353 -8.18 8.46 -18.56
C THR A 353 -8.33 7.37 -19.61
N SER A 354 -7.61 7.44 -20.73
CA SER A 354 -7.54 6.36 -21.73
C SER A 354 -6.70 5.14 -21.27
N ARG A 355 -5.99 5.26 -20.14
CA ARG A 355 -5.09 4.25 -19.59
C ARG A 355 -5.65 3.63 -18.30
N PRO A 356 -5.10 2.48 -17.85
CA PRO A 356 -5.47 1.92 -16.55
C PRO A 356 -5.30 2.93 -15.42
N LYS A 357 -6.26 2.95 -14.49
CA LYS A 357 -6.25 3.86 -13.33
C LYS A 357 -4.97 3.70 -12.53
N PRO A 358 -4.18 4.77 -12.31
CA PRO A 358 -2.92 4.72 -11.60
C PRO A 358 -3.13 4.57 -10.08
N LEU A 359 -2.08 4.10 -9.39
CA LEU A 359 -2.05 4.09 -7.93
C LEU A 359 -1.98 5.52 -7.38
N ALA A 360 -1.14 6.38 -7.98
CA ALA A 360 -1.01 7.76 -7.54
C ALA A 360 -1.16 8.76 -8.70
N LEU A 361 -1.50 10.01 -8.34
CA LEU A 361 -1.45 11.17 -9.24
C LEU A 361 -0.89 12.36 -8.46
N TYR A 362 -0.03 13.14 -9.13
CA TYR A 362 0.58 14.35 -8.59
C TYR A 362 0.27 15.54 -9.48
N LEU A 363 -0.17 16.64 -8.86
CA LEU A 363 -0.49 17.86 -9.54
C LEU A 363 0.24 19.02 -8.87
N PHE A 364 1.02 19.78 -9.63
CA PHE A 364 1.60 21.05 -9.20
C PHE A 364 0.89 22.19 -9.90
N THR A 365 0.16 22.99 -9.13
CA THR A 365 -0.64 24.11 -9.60
C THR A 365 -0.90 25.10 -8.47
N THR A 366 -1.17 26.35 -8.77
CA THR A 366 -1.77 27.32 -7.85
C THR A 366 -3.17 27.73 -8.31
N ASP A 367 -3.64 27.20 -9.45
CA ASP A 367 -4.98 27.44 -9.96
C ASP A 367 -5.99 26.44 -9.38
N HIS A 368 -7.00 26.96 -8.68
CA HIS A 368 -8.03 26.12 -8.05
C HIS A 368 -9.00 25.45 -9.05
N ASP A 369 -9.18 26.02 -10.23
CA ASP A 369 -10.04 25.42 -11.25
C ASP A 369 -9.33 24.23 -11.90
N THR A 370 -8.05 24.34 -12.16
CA THR A 370 -7.18 23.21 -12.59
C THR A 370 -7.19 22.10 -11.55
N GLU A 371 -6.97 22.44 -10.26
CA GLU A 371 -7.01 21.45 -9.17
C GLU A 371 -8.35 20.71 -9.15
N ARG A 372 -9.46 21.44 -9.10
CA ARG A 372 -10.80 20.87 -9.08
C ARG A 372 -11.05 19.97 -10.31
N THR A 373 -10.69 20.46 -11.49
CA THR A 373 -10.92 19.75 -12.76
C THR A 373 -10.20 18.40 -12.79
N VAL A 374 -8.92 18.37 -12.38
CA VAL A 374 -8.13 17.12 -12.32
C VAL A 374 -8.71 16.16 -11.29
N LEU A 375 -9.01 16.63 -10.07
CA LEU A 375 -9.56 15.79 -9.00
C LEU A 375 -10.94 15.21 -9.33
N GLU A 376 -11.79 15.93 -10.07
CA GLU A 376 -13.13 15.48 -10.47
C GLU A 376 -13.10 14.53 -11.69
N ARG A 377 -12.18 14.75 -12.62
CA ARG A 377 -12.21 14.05 -13.92
C ARG A 377 -11.25 12.86 -14.02
N VAL A 378 -10.26 12.77 -13.15
CA VAL A 378 -9.28 11.67 -13.18
C VAL A 378 -9.47 10.77 -11.97
N SER A 379 -9.61 9.46 -12.20
CA SER A 379 -9.71 8.44 -11.15
C SER A 379 -8.34 7.83 -10.87
N PHE A 380 -7.92 7.86 -9.60
CA PHE A 380 -6.64 7.30 -9.11
C PHE A 380 -6.80 6.81 -7.66
N GLY A 381 -5.81 6.07 -7.13
CA GLY A 381 -5.86 5.56 -5.75
C GLY A 381 -5.71 6.66 -4.71
N GLY A 382 -4.62 7.40 -4.77
CA GLY A 382 -4.32 8.54 -3.90
C GLY A 382 -3.34 9.51 -4.56
N GLY A 383 -3.00 10.64 -3.93
CA GLY A 383 -2.09 11.58 -4.55
C GLY A 383 -1.83 12.83 -3.74
N CYS A 384 -1.05 13.74 -4.33
CA CYS A 384 -0.75 15.04 -3.71
C CYS A 384 -1.01 16.18 -4.69
N VAL A 385 -1.51 17.28 -4.16
CA VAL A 385 -1.44 18.58 -4.83
C VAL A 385 -0.22 19.30 -4.24
N ASN A 386 0.64 19.80 -5.12
CA ASN A 386 1.89 20.50 -4.80
C ASN A 386 2.91 19.69 -3.99
N ASP A 387 2.83 18.35 -4.02
CA ASP A 387 3.85 17.45 -3.47
C ASP A 387 3.83 16.11 -4.21
N THR A 388 4.71 15.18 -3.79
CA THR A 388 4.76 13.81 -4.31
C THR A 388 4.86 12.82 -3.16
N ILE A 389 4.43 11.59 -3.35
CA ILE A 389 4.53 10.39 -2.49
C ILE A 389 4.07 10.51 -1.03
N ILE A 390 4.16 11.66 -0.37
CA ILE A 390 3.93 11.79 1.08
C ILE A 390 2.50 11.53 1.56
N HIS A 391 1.53 11.40 0.65
CA HIS A 391 0.14 11.08 1.02
C HIS A 391 0.00 9.72 1.71
N LEU A 392 0.95 8.80 1.52
CA LEU A 392 0.97 7.50 2.21
C LEU A 392 1.40 7.62 3.69
N ALA A 393 2.21 8.63 4.04
CA ALA A 393 2.84 8.74 5.36
C ALA A 393 1.90 9.29 6.45
N THR A 394 0.60 8.99 6.36
CA THR A 394 -0.40 9.42 7.35
C THR A 394 -1.35 8.29 7.75
N PRO A 395 -1.57 8.08 9.07
CA PRO A 395 -2.51 7.08 9.54
C PRO A 395 -3.99 7.56 9.50
N TYR A 396 -4.26 8.72 8.94
CA TYR A 396 -5.60 9.32 8.89
C TYR A 396 -6.31 9.13 7.56
N MET A 397 -5.58 8.79 6.51
CA MET A 397 -6.11 8.48 5.18
C MET A 397 -5.79 7.04 4.80
N PRO A 398 -6.68 6.34 4.06
CA PRO A 398 -6.31 5.04 3.51
C PRO A 398 -5.29 5.21 2.38
N PHE A 399 -4.38 4.25 2.28
CA PHE A 399 -3.58 4.04 1.09
C PHE A 399 -4.11 2.81 0.36
N GLY A 400 -4.26 2.90 -0.95
CA GLY A 400 -4.74 1.81 -1.79
C GLY A 400 -5.11 2.26 -3.19
N GLY A 401 -5.13 1.30 -4.12
CA GLY A 401 -5.41 1.53 -5.53
C GLY A 401 -6.88 1.34 -5.91
N VAL A 402 -7.17 1.54 -7.19
CA VAL A 402 -8.48 1.36 -7.80
C VAL A 402 -8.36 0.67 -9.17
N GLY A 403 -9.13 -0.37 -9.41
CA GLY A 403 -9.05 -1.12 -10.68
C GLY A 403 -7.72 -1.85 -10.84
N ASN A 404 -6.94 -1.52 -11.86
CA ASN A 404 -5.65 -2.18 -12.12
C ASN A 404 -4.56 -1.84 -11.09
N SER A 405 -4.72 -0.75 -10.33
CA SER A 405 -3.77 -0.36 -9.28
C SER A 405 -4.06 -0.99 -7.92
N GLY A 406 -5.21 -1.66 -7.76
CA GLY A 406 -5.49 -2.40 -6.53
C GLY A 406 -6.95 -2.45 -6.13
N MET A 407 -7.18 -3.07 -4.96
CA MET A 407 -8.46 -3.11 -4.26
C MET A 407 -8.22 -3.24 -2.77
N GLY A 408 -9.08 -2.57 -1.99
CA GLY A 408 -8.89 -2.42 -0.55
C GLY A 408 -8.01 -1.22 -0.22
N GLY A 409 -7.52 -1.18 1.01
CA GLY A 409 -6.63 -0.14 1.48
C GLY A 409 -6.24 -0.37 2.93
N TYR A 410 -5.20 0.30 3.40
CA TYR A 410 -4.68 0.16 4.74
C TYR A 410 -4.17 1.52 5.26
N HIS A 411 -3.47 1.57 6.33
CA HIS A 411 -3.03 2.65 7.23
C HIS A 411 -4.07 3.02 8.29
N GLY A 412 -3.58 3.16 9.50
CA GLY A 412 -4.35 3.59 10.67
C GLY A 412 -5.58 2.73 10.93
N LYS A 413 -6.74 3.39 10.97
CA LYS A 413 -8.00 2.66 11.20
C LYS A 413 -8.35 1.72 10.05
N TYR A 414 -7.98 2.06 8.83
CA TYR A 414 -8.25 1.21 7.67
C TYR A 414 -7.49 -0.12 7.75
N SER A 415 -6.26 -0.14 8.29
CA SER A 415 -5.54 -1.39 8.58
C SER A 415 -6.34 -2.28 9.53
N PHE A 416 -6.87 -1.72 10.62
CA PHE A 416 -7.71 -2.49 11.54
C PHE A 416 -8.99 -3.00 10.88
N ASP A 417 -9.66 -2.14 10.08
CA ASP A 417 -10.91 -2.50 9.41
C ASP A 417 -10.71 -3.57 8.33
N THR A 418 -9.62 -3.49 7.57
CA THR A 418 -9.24 -4.45 6.52
C THR A 418 -9.12 -5.88 7.06
N PHE A 419 -8.60 -6.04 8.26
CA PHE A 419 -8.44 -7.34 8.91
C PHE A 419 -9.55 -7.69 9.91
N THR A 420 -10.69 -6.96 9.87
CA THR A 420 -11.82 -7.12 10.80
C THR A 420 -13.11 -7.39 10.02
N HIS A 421 -13.79 -8.47 10.38
CA HIS A 421 -15.18 -8.68 10.00
C HIS A 421 -16.11 -8.00 11.00
N TYR A 422 -17.14 -7.29 10.52
CA TYR A 422 -18.11 -6.61 11.37
C TYR A 422 -19.47 -7.33 11.35
N LYS A 423 -19.77 -8.10 12.40
CA LYS A 423 -21.09 -8.71 12.55
C LYS A 423 -22.15 -7.64 12.85
N SER A 424 -23.23 -7.64 12.07
CA SER A 424 -24.41 -6.81 12.34
C SER A 424 -25.33 -7.53 13.31
N VAL A 425 -25.54 -6.97 14.51
CA VAL A 425 -26.33 -7.59 15.56
C VAL A 425 -27.48 -6.67 15.97
N LEU A 426 -28.68 -7.21 15.95
CA LEU A 426 -29.87 -6.58 16.53
C LEU A 426 -30.27 -7.35 17.78
N LYS A 427 -30.10 -6.74 18.96
CA LYS A 427 -30.51 -7.31 20.26
C LYS A 427 -31.89 -6.78 20.61
N LYS A 428 -32.91 -7.63 20.49
CA LYS A 428 -34.30 -7.29 20.79
C LYS A 428 -34.63 -7.60 22.27
N ALA A 429 -35.50 -6.78 22.85
CA ALA A 429 -36.10 -7.10 24.16
C ALA A 429 -36.98 -8.35 24.04
N ASN A 430 -36.87 -9.26 25.01
CA ASN A 430 -37.62 -10.53 25.00
C ASN A 430 -38.95 -10.46 25.77
N TRP A 431 -39.23 -9.32 26.44
CA TRP A 431 -40.47 -9.06 27.18
C TRP A 431 -41.54 -8.33 26.36
N LEU A 432 -41.18 -7.86 25.16
CA LEU A 432 -42.06 -7.17 24.21
C LEU A 432 -41.96 -7.80 22.84
N ASP A 433 -43.12 -8.20 22.31
CA ASP A 433 -43.23 -8.61 20.91
C ASP A 433 -44.34 -7.83 20.21
N LEU A 434 -44.18 -7.58 18.91
CA LEU A 434 -45.14 -6.87 18.11
C LEU A 434 -45.89 -7.87 17.22
N PRO A 435 -47.14 -8.18 17.52
CA PRO A 435 -47.88 -9.26 16.83
C PRO A 435 -48.12 -8.97 15.34
N MET A 436 -48.08 -7.70 14.92
CA MET A 436 -48.39 -7.28 13.55
C MET A 436 -47.45 -7.86 12.47
N ARG A 437 -46.30 -8.42 12.85
CA ARG A 437 -45.34 -9.05 11.92
C ARG A 437 -45.63 -10.52 11.64
N TYR A 438 -46.53 -11.14 12.45
CA TYR A 438 -46.82 -12.56 12.34
C TYR A 438 -48.11 -12.82 11.56
N GLN A 439 -48.22 -14.02 11.03
CA GLN A 439 -49.47 -14.52 10.44
C GLN A 439 -50.52 -14.81 11.55
N PRO A 440 -51.86 -14.67 11.19
CA PRO A 440 -52.40 -14.25 9.89
C PRO A 440 -52.24 -12.76 9.62
N TYR A 441 -51.91 -12.39 8.37
CA TYR A 441 -51.80 -11.01 7.96
C TYR A 441 -53.18 -10.38 7.77
N THR A 442 -53.48 -9.37 8.57
CA THR A 442 -54.75 -8.64 8.52
C THR A 442 -54.56 -7.26 7.87
N ASP A 443 -55.65 -6.70 7.30
CA ASP A 443 -55.64 -5.34 6.75
C ASP A 443 -55.23 -4.27 7.77
N GLY A 444 -55.60 -4.49 9.06
CA GLY A 444 -55.20 -3.60 10.16
C GLY A 444 -53.68 -3.62 10.38
N ASN A 445 -53.10 -4.81 10.43
CA ASN A 445 -51.64 -5.00 10.57
C ASN A 445 -50.91 -4.43 9.34
N PHE A 446 -51.50 -4.56 8.14
CA PHE A 446 -50.90 -4.02 6.93
C PHE A 446 -50.90 -2.48 6.91
N LYS A 447 -51.98 -1.83 7.35
CA LYS A 447 -52.01 -0.37 7.50
C LYS A 447 -50.96 0.13 8.51
N LEU A 448 -50.84 -0.56 9.64
CA LEU A 448 -49.86 -0.25 10.68
C LEU A 448 -48.42 -0.43 10.14
N LEU A 449 -48.14 -1.51 9.40
CA LEU A 449 -46.86 -1.75 8.80
C LEU A 449 -46.47 -0.64 7.82
N LYS A 450 -47.41 -0.19 6.97
CA LYS A 450 -47.19 0.92 6.04
C LYS A 450 -46.87 2.26 6.75
N MET A 451 -47.33 2.46 7.95
CA MET A 451 -47.03 3.66 8.73
C MET A 451 -45.59 3.64 9.30
N PHE A 452 -45.06 2.45 9.65
CA PHE A 452 -43.71 2.30 10.20
C PHE A 452 -42.61 2.09 9.21
N LEU A 453 -42.92 1.73 7.94
CA LEU A 453 -41.98 1.49 6.87
C LEU A 453 -41.93 2.60 5.81
N LYS A 454 -42.40 3.79 6.15
CA LYS A 454 -42.31 4.99 5.28
C LYS A 454 -40.98 5.68 5.40
#